data_30912479feb5dad141fafdf98094435b
#
_entry.id   30912479feb5dad141fafdf98094435b
#
_cell.length_a   1.000
_cell.length_b   1.000
_cell.length_c   1.000
_cell.angle_alpha   90.00
_cell.angle_beta   90.00
_cell.angle_gamma   90.00
#
_symmetry.space_group_name_H-M   'P 1'
#
loop_
_entity.id
_entity.type
_entity.pdbx_description
1 polymer ?
#
loop_
_entity_poly.entity_id
_entity_poly.type
_entity_poly.pdbx_seq_one_letter_code
_entity_poly.pdbx_strand_id
1 'polypeptide(L)'
;MTMKKTFLFFTLLLLASVIGPSSCSYHNDDNPNEYPDPQPEPEPEPEPQPDVNEKYLEASYTPNCFMVKPGESVDIPVLKAYAIWDLYAEWLDKSDFTGMTPEPVLLWQDTPGLITNVGLIPGQTAEEGSIFVSTADKVGNALIGLRIGGEIRWSWHIWVTRYDPNAELVAFGKIYTWDNNGAGLA
;
A
#
# COMPACT_ATOMS: atom_id res chain seq x y z
N MET A 1 -35.14 11.16 -26.13
CA MET A 1 -34.76 12.53 -25.76
C MET A 1 -33.36 12.47 -25.20
N THR A 2 -32.35 12.71 -26.05
CA THR A 2 -30.93 12.37 -25.80
C THR A 2 -30.18 13.64 -25.42
N MET A 3 -29.75 13.77 -24.16
CA MET A 3 -28.95 14.91 -23.73
C MET A 3 -27.46 14.63 -23.96
N LYS A 4 -26.87 15.34 -24.92
CA LYS A 4 -25.41 15.37 -25.15
C LYS A 4 -24.78 16.30 -24.08
N LYS A 5 -23.87 15.73 -23.24
CA LYS A 5 -23.02 16.52 -22.36
C LYS A 5 -21.76 16.95 -23.12
N THR A 6 -21.66 18.25 -23.36
CA THR A 6 -20.51 18.91 -23.96
C THR A 6 -19.44 19.11 -22.88
N PHE A 7 -18.29 18.48 -23.02
CA PHE A 7 -17.12 18.72 -22.20
C PHE A 7 -16.34 19.91 -22.75
N LEU A 8 -16.25 20.97 -21.95
CA LEU A 8 -15.50 22.18 -22.26
C LEU A 8 -14.06 21.99 -21.73
N PHE A 9 -13.09 21.82 -22.64
CA PHE A 9 -11.68 21.80 -22.31
C PHE A 9 -11.20 23.25 -22.09
N PHE A 10 -10.82 23.59 -20.85
CA PHE A 10 -10.08 24.80 -20.54
C PHE A 10 -8.58 24.53 -20.68
N THR A 11 -8.01 25.01 -21.78
CA THR A 11 -6.56 25.01 -21.99
C THR A 11 -5.99 26.25 -21.29
N LEU A 12 -5.36 26.08 -20.13
CA LEU A 12 -4.63 27.14 -19.44
C LEU A 12 -3.21 27.21 -19.98
N LEU A 13 -2.92 28.21 -20.81
CA LEU A 13 -1.61 28.51 -21.34
C LEU A 13 -0.80 29.30 -20.31
N LEU A 14 0.12 28.65 -19.59
CA LEU A 14 1.06 29.31 -18.68
C LEU A 14 2.30 29.77 -19.49
N LEU A 15 2.37 31.06 -19.78
CA LEU A 15 3.62 31.72 -20.24
C LEU A 15 4.56 31.87 -19.04
N ALA A 16 5.57 31.04 -18.96
CA ALA A 16 6.68 31.24 -18.05
C ALA A 16 7.70 32.18 -18.71
N SER A 17 7.75 33.42 -18.23
CA SER A 17 8.78 34.39 -18.59
C SER A 17 10.07 34.02 -17.84
N VAL A 18 11.03 33.46 -18.56
CA VAL A 18 12.39 33.23 -18.06
C VAL A 18 13.14 34.56 -18.09
N ILE A 19 13.29 35.22 -16.95
CA ILE A 19 14.23 36.31 -16.77
C ILE A 19 15.53 35.68 -16.28
N GLY A 20 16.44 35.43 -17.22
CA GLY A 20 17.80 35.02 -16.88
C GLY A 20 18.61 36.21 -16.32
N PRO A 21 19.42 36.01 -15.27
CA PRO A 21 20.37 37.05 -14.84
C PRO A 21 21.46 37.20 -15.90
N SER A 22 21.57 38.42 -16.42
CA SER A 22 22.65 38.81 -17.30
C SER A 22 23.92 38.90 -16.48
N SER A 23 24.72 37.84 -16.47
CA SER A 23 26.07 37.87 -15.93
C SER A 23 27.00 38.46 -17.00
N CYS A 24 27.43 39.69 -16.78
CA CYS A 24 28.53 40.27 -17.56
C CYS A 24 29.82 39.61 -17.09
N SER A 25 30.30 38.60 -17.79
CA SER A 25 31.66 38.11 -17.61
C SER A 25 32.60 39.00 -18.46
N TYR A 26 33.55 39.64 -17.77
CA TYR A 26 34.70 40.27 -18.39
C TYR A 26 35.55 39.18 -19.08
N HIS A 27 35.54 39.17 -20.38
CA HIS A 27 36.43 38.33 -21.15
C HIS A 27 37.81 39.00 -21.19
N ASN A 28 38.81 38.35 -20.61
CA ASN A 28 40.21 38.79 -20.73
C ASN A 28 40.84 37.92 -21.85
N ASP A 29 40.88 38.48 -23.05
CA ASP A 29 41.24 37.80 -24.29
C ASP A 29 42.76 37.71 -24.51
N ASP A 30 43.57 37.21 -23.58
CA ASP A 30 45.01 37.01 -23.84
C ASP A 30 45.63 35.83 -23.08
N ASN A 31 44.98 34.68 -23.03
CA ASN A 31 45.61 33.45 -22.56
C ASN A 31 45.55 32.33 -23.61
N PRO A 32 46.62 32.09 -24.40
CA PRO A 32 46.62 31.07 -25.45
C PRO A 32 46.60 29.61 -24.94
N ASN A 33 46.47 29.39 -23.63
CA ASN A 33 46.46 28.08 -23.01
C ASN A 33 45.14 27.77 -22.24
N GLU A 34 44.08 28.52 -22.53
CA GLU A 34 42.77 28.19 -21.89
C GLU A 34 42.17 26.96 -22.57
N TYR A 35 42.28 25.82 -21.88
CA TYR A 35 41.54 24.61 -22.28
C TYR A 35 40.05 24.90 -22.06
N PRO A 36 39.21 24.66 -23.07
CA PRO A 36 37.77 24.79 -22.88
C PRO A 36 37.34 23.91 -21.71
N ASP A 37 36.58 24.51 -20.77
CA ASP A 37 35.97 23.78 -19.67
C ASP A 37 35.25 22.54 -20.24
N PRO A 38 35.46 21.36 -19.64
CA PRO A 38 34.78 20.17 -20.10
C PRO A 38 33.26 20.43 -19.99
N GLN A 39 32.57 20.32 -21.11
CA GLN A 39 31.12 20.38 -21.10
C GLN A 39 30.62 19.30 -20.13
N PRO A 40 29.67 19.64 -19.22
CA PRO A 40 29.07 18.63 -18.36
C PRO A 40 28.53 17.51 -19.25
N GLU A 41 28.92 16.28 -18.93
CA GLU A 41 28.35 15.11 -19.60
C GLU A 41 26.80 15.17 -19.41
N PRO A 42 26.03 14.90 -20.48
CA PRO A 42 24.58 14.85 -20.35
C PRO A 42 24.22 13.87 -19.24
N GLU A 43 23.38 14.32 -18.31
CA GLU A 43 22.84 13.43 -17.30
C GLU A 43 22.20 12.21 -17.99
N PRO A 44 22.50 10.99 -17.53
CA PRO A 44 21.89 9.79 -18.11
C PRO A 44 20.37 9.94 -18.08
N GLU A 45 19.73 9.69 -19.22
CA GLU A 45 18.27 9.66 -19.30
C GLU A 45 17.77 8.68 -18.24
N PRO A 46 16.72 9.06 -17.45
CA PRO A 46 16.16 8.17 -16.46
C PRO A 46 15.71 6.88 -17.15
N GLU A 47 16.16 5.75 -16.60
CA GLU A 47 15.74 4.44 -17.11
C GLU A 47 14.19 4.37 -17.09
N PRO A 48 13.57 3.82 -18.15
CA PRO A 48 12.13 3.68 -18.21
C PRO A 48 11.66 2.86 -16.98
N GLN A 49 10.87 3.49 -16.12
CA GLN A 49 10.28 2.80 -15.00
C GLN A 49 9.37 1.69 -15.53
N PRO A 50 9.42 0.47 -14.93
CA PRO A 50 8.51 -0.59 -15.30
C PRO A 50 7.05 -0.11 -15.17
N ASP A 51 6.22 -0.50 -16.12
CA ASP A 51 4.78 -0.18 -16.12
C ASP A 51 4.13 -0.92 -14.95
N VAL A 52 4.08 -0.24 -13.80
CA VAL A 52 3.55 -0.79 -12.55
C VAL A 52 2.04 -0.67 -12.55
N ASN A 53 1.34 -1.77 -12.35
CA ASN A 53 -0.11 -1.76 -12.19
C ASN A 53 -0.50 -0.98 -10.93
N GLU A 54 -1.05 0.23 -11.11
CA GLU A 54 -1.41 1.14 -10.01
C GLU A 54 -2.37 0.48 -9.01
N LYS A 55 -3.34 -0.31 -9.49
CA LYS A 55 -4.28 -1.07 -8.63
C LYS A 55 -3.53 -2.03 -7.69
N TYR A 56 -2.49 -2.69 -8.19
CA TYR A 56 -1.68 -3.59 -7.38
C TYR A 56 -0.76 -2.83 -6.42
N LEU A 57 -0.20 -1.72 -6.86
CA LEU A 57 0.61 -0.88 -6.00
C LEU A 57 -0.21 -0.39 -4.79
N GLU A 58 -1.41 0.14 -5.02
CA GLU A 58 -2.32 0.55 -3.95
C GLU A 58 -2.70 -0.61 -3.02
N ALA A 59 -3.05 -1.77 -3.58
CA ALA A 59 -3.42 -2.94 -2.80
C ALA A 59 -2.26 -3.45 -1.93
N SER A 60 -1.02 -3.29 -2.36
CA SER A 60 0.16 -3.72 -1.61
C SER A 60 0.33 -2.98 -0.27
N TYR A 61 -0.16 -1.74 -0.18
CA TYR A 61 -0.12 -0.91 1.03
C TYR A 61 -1.31 -1.15 1.97
N THR A 62 -2.29 -1.96 1.60
CA THR A 62 -3.41 -2.27 2.49
C THR A 62 -2.94 -3.03 3.74
N PRO A 63 -3.68 -2.95 4.87
CA PRO A 63 -3.26 -3.57 6.13
C PRO A 63 -3.05 -5.09 6.03
N ASN A 64 -2.12 -5.59 6.82
CA ASN A 64 -1.92 -7.03 7.09
C ASN A 64 -2.50 -7.47 8.43
N CYS A 65 -2.93 -6.52 9.26
CA CYS A 65 -3.52 -6.77 10.56
C CYS A 65 -4.87 -6.08 10.64
N PHE A 66 -5.89 -6.80 11.07
CA PHE A 66 -7.23 -6.30 11.28
C PHE A 66 -7.61 -6.45 12.75
N MET A 67 -8.06 -5.35 13.35
CA MET A 67 -8.65 -5.37 14.69
C MET A 67 -10.14 -5.59 14.57
N VAL A 68 -10.65 -6.57 15.32
CA VAL A 68 -12.06 -6.96 15.29
C VAL A 68 -12.57 -7.04 16.72
N LYS A 69 -13.77 -6.55 17.00
CA LYS A 69 -14.39 -6.73 18.32
C LYS A 69 -14.89 -8.17 18.48
N PRO A 70 -14.87 -8.72 19.71
CA PRO A 70 -15.44 -10.03 20.00
C PRO A 70 -16.87 -10.15 19.50
N GLY A 71 -17.18 -11.24 18.80
CA GLY A 71 -18.49 -11.52 18.22
C GLY A 71 -18.80 -10.80 16.90
N GLU A 72 -17.88 -9.98 16.40
CA GLU A 72 -18.04 -9.30 15.11
C GLU A 72 -17.35 -10.06 13.97
N SER A 73 -17.52 -9.55 12.76
CA SER A 73 -16.95 -10.09 11.54
C SER A 73 -16.17 -9.01 10.77
N VAL A 74 -15.26 -9.44 9.90
CA VAL A 74 -14.49 -8.56 9.02
C VAL A 74 -14.39 -9.20 7.64
N ASP A 75 -14.46 -8.36 6.59
CA ASP A 75 -14.20 -8.73 5.21
C ASP A 75 -12.83 -8.20 4.80
N ILE A 76 -11.98 -9.09 4.30
CA ILE A 76 -10.59 -8.81 3.94
C ILE A 76 -10.45 -8.96 2.43
N PRO A 77 -10.20 -7.88 1.66
CA PRO A 77 -9.96 -7.98 0.24
C PRO A 77 -8.74 -8.86 -0.08
N VAL A 78 -8.89 -9.81 -1.00
CA VAL A 78 -7.80 -10.74 -1.37
C VAL A 78 -6.79 -10.12 -2.34
N LEU A 79 -7.11 -8.98 -2.92
CA LEU A 79 -6.31 -8.31 -3.95
C LEU A 79 -4.85 -8.10 -3.54
N LYS A 80 -4.59 -7.85 -2.25
CA LYS A 80 -3.22 -7.72 -1.73
C LYS A 80 -2.36 -8.95 -2.02
N ALA A 81 -2.92 -10.16 -1.88
CA ALA A 81 -2.16 -11.37 -2.16
C ALA A 81 -1.72 -11.42 -3.63
N TYR A 82 -2.60 -11.11 -4.56
CA TYR A 82 -2.27 -11.06 -5.99
C TYR A 82 -1.27 -9.95 -6.29
N ALA A 83 -1.47 -8.76 -5.72
CA ALA A 83 -0.60 -7.62 -5.90
C ALA A 83 0.84 -7.89 -5.46
N ILE A 84 1.05 -8.49 -4.29
CA ILE A 84 2.39 -8.81 -3.79
C ILE A 84 3.07 -9.84 -4.71
N TRP A 85 2.36 -10.85 -5.18
CA TRP A 85 2.93 -11.86 -6.07
C TRP A 85 3.22 -11.33 -7.47
N ASP A 86 2.52 -10.30 -7.94
CA ASP A 86 2.83 -9.62 -9.19
C ASP A 86 4.00 -8.65 -9.06
N LEU A 87 3.95 -7.75 -8.07
CA LEU A 87 4.97 -6.72 -7.86
C LEU A 87 6.34 -7.29 -7.51
N TYR A 88 6.38 -8.43 -6.82
CA TYR A 88 7.62 -9.10 -6.41
C TYR A 88 7.89 -10.39 -7.20
N ALA A 89 7.40 -10.46 -8.43
CA ALA A 89 7.49 -11.66 -9.26
C ALA A 89 8.93 -12.13 -9.53
N GLU A 90 9.91 -11.21 -9.50
CA GLU A 90 11.33 -11.54 -9.66
C GLU A 90 11.90 -12.30 -8.46
N TRP A 91 11.33 -12.10 -7.27
CA TRP A 91 11.77 -12.69 -6.00
C TRP A 91 10.94 -13.90 -5.58
N LEU A 92 9.71 -13.95 -6.07
CA LEU A 92 8.76 -15.01 -5.84
C LEU A 92 8.69 -15.87 -7.10
N ASP A 93 8.57 -17.17 -6.94
CA ASP A 93 8.31 -18.06 -8.07
C ASP A 93 6.93 -17.69 -8.64
N LYS A 94 6.93 -16.87 -9.70
CA LYS A 94 5.72 -16.31 -10.31
C LYS A 94 4.87 -17.43 -10.86
N SER A 95 3.86 -17.80 -10.10
CA SER A 95 2.84 -18.74 -10.55
C SER A 95 1.74 -17.97 -11.29
N ASP A 96 1.31 -18.51 -12.42
CA ASP A 96 0.11 -18.03 -13.08
C ASP A 96 -1.12 -18.48 -12.27
N PHE A 97 -1.83 -17.53 -11.67
CA PHE A 97 -3.04 -17.78 -10.89
C PHE A 97 -4.32 -17.81 -11.74
N THR A 98 -4.18 -17.69 -13.07
CA THR A 98 -5.32 -17.68 -13.99
C THR A 98 -6.18 -18.94 -13.82
N GLY A 99 -7.45 -18.75 -13.59
CA GLY A 99 -8.41 -19.83 -13.42
C GLY A 99 -8.33 -20.57 -12.08
N MET A 100 -7.43 -20.19 -11.19
CA MET A 100 -7.35 -20.78 -9.85
C MET A 100 -8.32 -20.06 -8.89
N THR A 101 -9.05 -20.86 -8.11
CA THR A 101 -9.94 -20.32 -7.07
C THR A 101 -9.16 -20.10 -5.78
N PRO A 102 -9.19 -18.90 -5.19
CA PRO A 102 -8.57 -18.67 -3.89
C PRO A 102 -9.38 -19.38 -2.79
N GLU A 103 -8.68 -19.98 -1.84
CA GLU A 103 -9.26 -20.72 -0.72
C GLU A 103 -8.77 -20.10 0.60
N PRO A 104 -9.65 -19.41 1.36
CA PRO A 104 -9.30 -18.94 2.69
C PRO A 104 -9.19 -20.09 3.69
N VAL A 105 -8.21 -20.00 4.58
CA VAL A 105 -7.95 -21.06 5.58
C VAL A 105 -7.51 -20.45 6.90
N LEU A 106 -8.04 -20.97 8.01
CA LEU A 106 -7.50 -20.67 9.33
C LEU A 106 -6.18 -21.43 9.52
N LEU A 107 -5.06 -20.69 9.60
CA LEU A 107 -3.74 -21.27 9.80
C LEU A 107 -3.45 -21.53 11.28
N TRP A 108 -3.84 -20.58 12.12
CA TRP A 108 -3.54 -20.63 13.54
C TRP A 108 -4.45 -19.69 14.35
N GLN A 109 -4.66 -20.03 15.61
CA GLN A 109 -5.30 -19.16 16.62
C GLN A 109 -4.76 -19.48 18.01
N ASP A 110 -4.56 -18.47 18.85
CA ASP A 110 -4.06 -18.65 20.22
C ASP A 110 -5.16 -19.12 21.18
N THR A 111 -6.40 -18.76 20.90
CA THR A 111 -7.57 -19.12 21.71
C THR A 111 -8.46 -20.10 20.93
N PRO A 112 -8.66 -21.32 21.39
CA PRO A 112 -9.49 -22.31 20.71
C PRO A 112 -10.91 -21.80 20.42
N GLY A 113 -11.35 -21.89 19.16
CA GLY A 113 -12.65 -21.41 18.70
C GLY A 113 -12.80 -19.89 18.76
N LEU A 114 -11.70 -19.14 18.63
CA LEU A 114 -11.71 -17.69 18.46
C LEU A 114 -12.36 -17.31 17.13
N ILE A 115 -11.96 -17.99 16.06
CA ILE A 115 -12.55 -17.85 14.74
C ILE A 115 -13.64 -18.91 14.60
N THR A 116 -14.85 -18.45 14.31
CA THR A 116 -16.04 -19.30 14.19
C THR A 116 -16.37 -19.64 12.73
N ASN A 117 -16.01 -18.77 11.81
CA ASN A 117 -16.22 -19.00 10.39
C ASN A 117 -15.15 -18.27 9.55
N VAL A 118 -14.72 -18.95 8.49
CA VAL A 118 -13.85 -18.37 7.44
C VAL A 118 -14.41 -18.82 6.10
N GLY A 119 -14.65 -17.88 5.20
CA GLY A 119 -15.19 -18.19 3.89
C GLY A 119 -14.74 -17.18 2.83
N LEU A 120 -14.96 -17.53 1.57
CA LEU A 120 -14.72 -16.65 0.44
C LEU A 120 -16.03 -15.97 0.02
N ILE A 121 -16.00 -14.66 -0.09
CA ILE A 121 -17.00 -13.87 -0.81
C ILE A 121 -16.45 -13.68 -2.21
N PRO A 122 -17.05 -14.29 -3.26
CA PRO A 122 -16.54 -14.17 -4.61
C PRO A 122 -16.75 -12.75 -5.17
N GLY A 123 -15.75 -12.22 -5.89
CA GLY A 123 -15.88 -11.03 -6.72
C GLY A 123 -16.27 -11.38 -8.17
N GLN A 124 -16.18 -10.41 -9.07
CA GLN A 124 -16.34 -10.64 -10.50
C GLN A 124 -15.17 -11.46 -11.07
N THR A 125 -13.99 -11.21 -10.52
CA THR A 125 -12.78 -12.00 -10.74
C THR A 125 -12.31 -12.62 -9.44
N ALA A 126 -11.39 -13.58 -9.51
CA ALA A 126 -10.84 -14.23 -8.31
C ALA A 126 -10.13 -13.23 -7.38
N GLU A 127 -9.45 -12.23 -7.93
CA GLU A 127 -8.71 -11.21 -7.18
C GLU A 127 -9.60 -10.11 -6.54
N GLU A 128 -10.84 -9.98 -7.01
CA GLU A 128 -11.82 -9.00 -6.48
C GLU A 128 -12.65 -9.56 -5.33
N GLY A 129 -12.41 -10.81 -4.96
CA GLY A 129 -13.06 -11.43 -3.82
C GLY A 129 -12.60 -10.88 -2.48
N SER A 130 -13.28 -11.31 -1.42
CA SER A 130 -12.91 -11.01 -0.03
C SER A 130 -12.98 -12.27 0.82
N ILE A 131 -12.19 -12.31 1.87
CA ILE A 131 -12.27 -13.32 2.92
C ILE A 131 -13.20 -12.81 3.98
N PHE A 132 -14.28 -13.53 4.25
CA PHE A 132 -15.15 -13.30 5.37
C PHE A 132 -14.63 -14.04 6.60
N VAL A 133 -14.43 -13.34 7.71
CA VAL A 133 -13.96 -13.90 8.98
C VAL A 133 -14.92 -13.52 10.08
N SER A 134 -15.51 -14.50 10.78
CA SER A 134 -16.33 -14.28 11.98
C SER A 134 -15.59 -14.71 13.22
N THR A 135 -15.78 -13.94 14.31
CA THR A 135 -15.15 -14.19 15.61
C THR A 135 -16.17 -14.64 16.65
N ALA A 136 -15.72 -15.38 17.65
CA ALA A 136 -16.48 -15.65 18.87
C ALA A 136 -16.43 -14.44 19.82
N ASP A 137 -17.28 -14.41 20.86
CA ASP A 137 -17.15 -13.45 21.96
C ASP A 137 -15.96 -13.80 22.88
N LYS A 138 -14.78 -13.80 22.29
CA LYS A 138 -13.48 -14.09 22.93
C LYS A 138 -12.46 -13.09 22.43
N VAL A 139 -11.40 -12.86 23.20
CA VAL A 139 -10.24 -12.08 22.77
C VAL A 139 -9.10 -13.02 22.42
N GLY A 140 -8.22 -12.59 21.51
CA GLY A 140 -7.07 -13.38 21.10
C GLY A 140 -6.56 -12.98 19.72
N ASN A 141 -5.72 -13.84 19.15
CA ASN A 141 -5.08 -13.63 17.87
C ASN A 141 -5.30 -14.84 16.96
N ALA A 142 -5.46 -14.57 15.67
CA ALA A 142 -5.52 -15.61 14.66
C ALA A 142 -4.76 -15.19 13.40
N LEU A 143 -4.36 -16.19 12.61
CA LEU A 143 -3.74 -16.02 11.31
C LEU A 143 -4.63 -16.68 10.25
N ILE A 144 -5.10 -15.90 9.31
CA ILE A 144 -5.91 -16.36 8.18
C ILE A 144 -5.05 -16.35 6.94
N GLY A 145 -4.92 -17.49 6.28
CA GLY A 145 -4.18 -17.64 5.02
C GLY A 145 -5.09 -17.63 3.80
N LEU A 146 -4.52 -17.28 2.66
CA LEU A 146 -5.12 -17.48 1.35
C LEU A 146 -4.29 -18.50 0.58
N ARG A 147 -4.91 -19.62 0.25
CA ARG A 147 -4.33 -20.66 -0.60
C ARG A 147 -4.74 -20.42 -2.05
N ILE A 148 -3.78 -20.43 -2.98
CA ILE A 148 -4.01 -20.36 -4.41
C ILE A 148 -3.12 -21.43 -5.06
N GLY A 149 -3.71 -22.30 -5.89
CA GLY A 149 -2.96 -23.39 -6.51
C GLY A 149 -2.42 -24.43 -5.51
N GLY A 150 -3.06 -24.58 -4.33
CA GLY A 150 -2.67 -25.55 -3.32
C GLY A 150 -1.67 -25.03 -2.28
N GLU A 151 -1.09 -23.83 -2.47
CA GLU A 151 -0.09 -23.24 -1.58
C GLU A 151 -0.58 -21.96 -0.92
N ILE A 152 -0.12 -21.69 0.32
CA ILE A 152 -0.42 -20.42 1.01
C ILE A 152 0.39 -19.32 0.32
N ARG A 153 -0.33 -18.38 -0.28
CA ARG A 153 0.27 -17.26 -1.01
C ARG A 153 0.35 -15.98 -0.18
N TRP A 154 -0.55 -15.82 0.80
CA TRP A 154 -0.53 -14.69 1.71
C TRP A 154 -1.23 -15.03 3.01
N SER A 155 -1.02 -14.19 4.06
CA SER A 155 -1.76 -14.32 5.32
C SER A 155 -1.98 -12.96 5.97
N TRP A 156 -3.06 -12.89 6.75
CA TRP A 156 -3.43 -11.71 7.53
C TRP A 156 -3.57 -12.09 8.99
N HIS A 157 -3.13 -11.18 9.86
CA HIS A 157 -3.30 -11.27 11.29
C HIS A 157 -4.67 -10.68 11.69
N ILE A 158 -5.43 -11.42 12.47
CA ILE A 158 -6.68 -10.98 13.08
C ILE A 158 -6.45 -10.83 14.57
N TRP A 159 -6.54 -9.61 15.06
CA TRP A 159 -6.47 -9.30 16.48
C TRP A 159 -7.87 -9.05 17.01
N VAL A 160 -8.44 -10.01 17.74
CA VAL A 160 -9.75 -9.89 18.37
C VAL A 160 -9.56 -9.28 19.74
N THR A 161 -10.05 -8.06 19.92
CA THR A 161 -9.81 -7.27 21.13
C THR A 161 -11.02 -6.41 21.49
N ARG A 162 -11.22 -6.17 22.80
CA ARG A 162 -12.20 -5.20 23.30
C ARG A 162 -11.69 -3.77 23.27
N TYR A 163 -10.42 -3.58 22.97
CA TYR A 163 -9.83 -2.25 22.80
C TYR A 163 -10.47 -1.52 21.61
N ASP A 164 -10.85 -0.27 21.84
CA ASP A 164 -11.34 0.63 20.80
C ASP A 164 -10.35 1.79 20.63
N PRO A 165 -9.53 1.77 19.58
CA PRO A 165 -8.53 2.80 19.37
C PRO A 165 -9.14 4.20 19.20
N ASN A 166 -10.39 4.28 18.72
CA ASN A 166 -11.05 5.58 18.53
C ASN A 166 -11.62 6.13 19.85
N ALA A 167 -12.10 5.25 20.74
CA ALA A 167 -12.65 5.68 22.04
C ALA A 167 -11.57 6.08 23.03
N GLU A 168 -10.37 5.46 22.96
CA GLU A 168 -9.31 5.62 23.95
C GLU A 168 -8.13 6.50 23.50
N LEU A 169 -8.14 7.00 22.27
CA LEU A 169 -7.06 7.85 21.72
C LEU A 169 -6.71 9.03 22.65
N VAL A 170 -7.70 9.62 23.31
CA VAL A 170 -7.48 10.74 24.24
C VAL A 170 -6.80 10.29 25.54
N ALA A 171 -7.14 9.10 26.04
CA ALA A 171 -6.52 8.53 27.22
C ALA A 171 -5.08 8.08 26.94
N PHE A 172 -4.86 7.48 25.78
CA PHE A 172 -3.52 7.04 25.34
C PHE A 172 -2.56 8.19 25.16
N GLY A 173 -3.01 9.32 24.61
CA GLY A 173 -2.20 10.53 24.47
C GLY A 173 -1.78 11.15 25.81
N LYS A 174 -2.50 10.88 26.88
CA LYS A 174 -2.13 11.32 28.25
C LYS A 174 -1.16 10.37 28.95
N ILE A 175 -1.18 9.10 28.63
CA ILE A 175 -0.34 8.07 29.27
C ILE A 175 1.09 8.10 28.70
N TYR A 176 1.26 8.53 27.46
CA TYR A 176 2.55 8.51 26.76
C TYR A 176 3.15 9.89 26.44
N THR A 177 2.60 10.97 27.03
CA THR A 177 3.30 12.25 26.99
C THR A 177 4.45 12.21 27.99
N TRP A 178 5.64 12.02 27.49
CA TRP A 178 6.85 12.23 28.25
C TRP A 178 7.00 13.74 28.49
N ASP A 179 7.24 14.14 29.73
CA ASP A 179 7.74 15.48 29.98
C ASP A 179 9.15 15.62 29.38
N ASN A 180 9.58 16.85 29.17
CA ASN A 180 10.92 17.12 28.64
C ASN A 180 12.08 16.66 29.56
N ASN A 181 11.77 16.11 30.74
CA ASN A 181 12.72 15.57 31.69
C ASN A 181 12.76 14.03 31.65
N GLY A 182 12.02 13.38 30.76
CA GLY A 182 12.02 11.92 30.61
C GLY A 182 11.23 11.17 31.69
N ALA A 183 10.51 11.86 32.57
CA ALA A 183 9.61 11.24 33.51
C ALA A 183 8.25 10.98 32.84
N GLY A 184 7.86 9.70 32.70
CA GLY A 184 6.53 9.35 32.26
C GLY A 184 5.49 9.82 33.30
N LEU A 185 4.50 10.57 32.84
CA LEU A 185 3.36 10.91 33.71
C LEU A 185 2.54 9.65 33.93
N ALA A 186 2.42 9.24 35.16
CA ALA A 186 1.55 8.15 35.61
C ALA A 186 0.07 8.56 35.59
#